data_4f67e6a2873661c1e7d95337b4138e3c
#
_entry.id   4f67e6a2873661c1e7d95337b4138e3c
#
_cell.length_a   1.000
_cell.length_b   1.000
_cell.length_c   1.000
_cell.angle_alpha   90.00
_cell.angle_beta   90.00
_cell.angle_gamma   90.00
#
_symmetry.space_group_name_H-M   'P 1'
#
loop_
_entity.id
_entity.type
_entity.pdbx_description
1 polymer ?
#
loop_
_entity_poly.entity_id
_entity_poly.type
_entity_poly.pdbx_seq_one_letter_code
_entity_poly.pdbx_strand_id
1 'polypeptide(L)'
;MAQNGAWGAWQVEPSKFTKAVVDSMKTLYPEELADRAWDNVGLLVGNSESDSKPVVLVTNDLTYQVATEAIERGASVIVSYHPFIFSGLKSITNKDPQQATLLQLAKAGIAVYCPHTAVDAAPKGLNTWLADIVAGSHSFKRSVAIPCRTAPESHSPAGYGAIGEFEQEADGVPLREIILRLAEKLGGLRHIMIASPVGAKVETTKVRSFGVCAGSGTDVLKDADVDLLVTGEASHHPALKAIQQGKTLITVFHSNSERGYLREVLRPALEEQLRATEPKAEVLVSEHDRDPFTILDVNEL
;
A
#
# COMPACT_ATOMS: atom_id res chain seq x y z
N MET A 1 26.26 1.30 -42.68
CA MET A 1 24.97 1.99 -42.48
C MET A 1 24.01 0.96 -41.99
N ALA A 2 23.83 0.91 -40.67
CA ALA A 2 22.84 0.01 -40.06
C ALA A 2 21.44 0.56 -40.43
N GLN A 3 20.67 -0.24 -41.14
CA GLN A 3 19.24 0.00 -41.30
C GLN A 3 18.62 0.01 -39.91
N ASN A 4 18.24 1.19 -39.42
CA ASN A 4 17.33 1.29 -38.32
C ASN A 4 16.04 0.60 -38.76
N GLY A 5 15.90 -0.63 -38.30
CA GLY A 5 14.79 -1.50 -38.68
C GLY A 5 13.48 -0.88 -38.27
N ALA A 6 12.44 -1.22 -38.99
CA ALA A 6 11.04 -0.82 -38.86
C ALA A 6 10.44 -0.94 -37.44
N TRP A 7 11.13 -1.51 -36.48
CA TRP A 7 10.71 -1.67 -35.10
C TRP A 7 10.61 -0.35 -34.30
N GLY A 8 11.43 0.68 -34.64
CA GLY A 8 11.33 1.99 -34.01
C GLY A 8 10.05 2.77 -34.33
N ALA A 9 9.34 2.36 -35.40
CA ALA A 9 8.06 2.97 -35.79
C ALA A 9 6.85 2.44 -34.99
N TRP A 10 7.05 1.39 -34.18
CA TRP A 10 5.97 0.75 -33.40
C TRP A 10 5.98 1.08 -31.92
N GLN A 11 6.80 2.03 -31.48
CA GLN A 11 6.70 2.56 -30.12
C GLN A 11 5.47 3.48 -30.04
N VAL A 12 4.39 2.95 -29.54
CA VAL A 12 3.18 3.73 -29.21
C VAL A 12 3.37 4.24 -27.80
N GLU A 13 3.54 5.56 -27.67
CA GLU A 13 3.60 6.20 -26.36
C GLU A 13 2.25 6.08 -25.64
N PRO A 14 2.25 5.98 -24.31
CA PRO A 14 1.03 6.12 -23.53
C PRO A 14 0.36 7.47 -23.77
N SER A 15 -0.93 7.57 -23.49
CA SER A 15 -1.64 8.84 -23.57
C SER A 15 -0.92 9.93 -22.74
N LYS A 16 -1.03 11.19 -23.13
CA LYS A 16 -0.40 12.31 -22.40
C LYS A 16 -0.82 12.34 -20.93
N PHE A 17 -2.10 12.06 -20.68
CA PHE A 17 -2.60 12.00 -19.30
C PHE A 17 -2.01 10.83 -18.53
N THR A 18 -1.94 9.64 -19.12
CA THR A 18 -1.27 8.48 -18.49
C THR A 18 0.18 8.80 -18.14
N LYS A 19 0.91 9.44 -19.05
CA LYS A 19 2.28 9.87 -18.79
C LYS A 19 2.36 10.84 -17.61
N ALA A 20 1.47 11.84 -17.55
CA ALA A 20 1.42 12.79 -16.44
C ALA A 20 1.17 12.11 -15.09
N VAL A 21 0.27 11.11 -15.06
CA VAL A 21 -0.01 10.30 -13.85
C VAL A 21 1.22 9.48 -13.46
N VAL A 22 1.87 8.79 -14.41
CA VAL A 22 3.07 7.99 -14.15
C VAL A 22 4.23 8.87 -13.64
N ASP A 23 4.48 10.02 -14.25
CA ASP A 23 5.54 10.94 -13.85
C ASP A 23 5.26 11.51 -12.45
N SER A 24 3.99 11.83 -12.13
CA SER A 24 3.56 12.26 -10.79
C SER A 24 3.77 11.16 -9.74
N MET A 25 3.38 9.94 -10.05
CA MET A 25 3.59 8.80 -9.15
C MET A 25 5.08 8.53 -8.91
N LYS A 26 5.92 8.60 -9.95
CA LYS A 26 7.39 8.45 -9.83
C LYS A 26 8.02 9.58 -9.03
N THR A 27 7.46 10.77 -9.07
CA THR A 27 7.92 11.91 -8.25
C THR A 27 7.60 11.67 -6.76
N LEU A 28 6.42 11.14 -6.46
CA LEU A 28 6.00 10.83 -5.09
C LEU A 28 6.67 9.58 -4.53
N TYR A 29 6.74 8.54 -5.36
CA TYR A 29 7.22 7.19 -5.01
C TYR A 29 8.11 6.66 -6.15
N PRO A 30 9.40 7.06 -6.19
CA PRO A 30 10.33 6.56 -7.21
C PRO A 30 10.36 5.04 -7.28
N GLU A 31 10.29 4.49 -8.48
CA GLU A 31 10.28 3.02 -8.68
C GLU A 31 11.55 2.34 -8.19
N GLU A 32 12.65 3.09 -7.99
CA GLU A 32 13.90 2.65 -7.40
C GLU A 32 13.75 2.28 -5.92
N LEU A 33 12.68 2.75 -5.26
CA LEU A 33 12.34 2.37 -3.89
C LEU A 33 11.75 0.96 -3.78
N ALA A 34 11.23 0.40 -4.88
CA ALA A 34 10.60 -0.91 -4.86
C ALA A 34 11.59 -2.06 -4.70
N ASP A 35 11.16 -3.14 -4.06
CA ASP A 35 11.92 -4.38 -3.96
C ASP A 35 11.87 -5.17 -5.29
N ARG A 36 12.76 -4.79 -6.21
CA ARG A 36 12.85 -5.39 -7.55
C ARG A 36 13.23 -6.86 -7.57
N ALA A 37 13.54 -7.46 -6.42
CA ALA A 37 13.87 -8.89 -6.37
C ALA A 37 12.65 -9.78 -6.65
N TRP A 38 11.44 -9.29 -6.31
CA TRP A 38 10.20 -10.07 -6.44
C TRP A 38 8.99 -9.24 -6.88
N ASP A 39 9.01 -7.90 -6.68
CA ASP A 39 7.88 -7.04 -6.95
C ASP A 39 7.78 -6.62 -8.42
N ASN A 40 6.58 -6.31 -8.87
CA ASN A 40 6.29 -5.85 -10.23
C ASN A 40 5.58 -4.48 -10.19
N VAL A 41 6.35 -3.41 -10.17
CA VAL A 41 5.87 -2.02 -10.10
C VAL A 41 6.04 -1.29 -11.43
N GLY A 42 5.26 -0.23 -11.60
CA GLY A 42 5.30 0.65 -12.77
C GLY A 42 4.01 0.59 -13.60
N LEU A 43 4.10 0.98 -14.85
CA LEU A 43 2.99 0.90 -15.81
C LEU A 43 2.83 -0.54 -16.28
N LEU A 44 1.82 -1.26 -15.74
CA LEU A 44 1.58 -2.67 -16.01
C LEU A 44 0.63 -2.90 -17.19
N VAL A 45 -0.29 -1.98 -17.46
CA VAL A 45 -1.16 -1.96 -18.63
C VAL A 45 -1.12 -0.57 -19.22
N GLY A 46 -0.63 -0.47 -20.44
CA GLY A 46 -0.57 0.80 -21.18
C GLY A 46 -1.87 1.08 -21.94
N ASN A 47 -2.05 2.33 -22.36
CA ASN A 47 -3.06 2.76 -23.32
C ASN A 47 -2.41 3.63 -24.40
N SER A 48 -3.06 3.75 -25.54
CA SER A 48 -2.67 4.68 -26.59
C SER A 48 -3.36 6.04 -26.40
N GLU A 49 -2.90 7.07 -27.12
CA GLU A 49 -3.63 8.35 -27.17
C GLU A 49 -5.08 8.11 -27.58
N SER A 50 -5.99 8.57 -26.74
CA SER A 50 -7.42 8.59 -26.98
C SER A 50 -7.98 9.88 -26.34
N ASP A 51 -9.18 10.27 -26.72
CA ASP A 51 -9.94 11.38 -26.10
C ASP A 51 -10.40 11.04 -24.67
N SER A 52 -9.49 10.49 -23.87
CA SER A 52 -9.78 10.02 -22.53
C SER A 52 -9.96 11.19 -21.56
N LYS A 53 -10.89 11.05 -20.65
CA LYS A 53 -11.11 12.05 -19.59
C LYS A 53 -9.92 12.02 -18.62
N PRO A 54 -9.51 13.17 -18.06
CA PRO A 54 -8.41 13.21 -17.09
C PRO A 54 -8.86 12.74 -15.70
N VAL A 55 -9.29 11.48 -15.60
CA VAL A 55 -9.79 10.85 -14.38
C VAL A 55 -8.88 9.68 -13.99
N VAL A 56 -8.41 9.68 -12.75
CA VAL A 56 -7.66 8.58 -12.11
C VAL A 56 -8.53 7.90 -11.09
N LEU A 57 -8.59 6.57 -11.09
CA LEU A 57 -9.18 5.78 -10.00
C LEU A 57 -8.08 5.12 -9.18
N VAL A 58 -8.04 5.39 -7.88
CA VAL A 58 -7.10 4.78 -6.92
C VAL A 58 -7.80 3.61 -6.22
N THR A 59 -7.13 2.48 -6.12
CA THR A 59 -7.64 1.28 -5.46
C THR A 59 -6.52 0.50 -4.76
N ASN A 60 -6.84 -0.26 -3.72
CA ASN A 60 -5.91 -1.22 -3.13
C ASN A 60 -5.76 -2.43 -4.06
N ASP A 61 -6.88 -3.07 -4.36
CA ASP A 61 -6.97 -4.25 -5.20
C ASP A 61 -7.78 -3.97 -6.48
N LEU A 62 -7.20 -4.28 -7.64
CA LEU A 62 -7.88 -4.16 -8.93
C LEU A 62 -8.65 -5.45 -9.24
N THR A 63 -9.90 -5.49 -8.81
CA THR A 63 -10.84 -6.57 -9.14
C THR A 63 -11.65 -6.26 -10.40
N TYR A 64 -12.43 -7.24 -10.88
CA TYR A 64 -13.35 -7.03 -12.01
C TYR A 64 -14.39 -5.93 -11.73
N GLN A 65 -14.87 -5.86 -10.49
CA GLN A 65 -15.84 -4.84 -10.05
C GLN A 65 -15.21 -3.44 -10.04
N VAL A 66 -13.98 -3.32 -9.54
CA VAL A 66 -13.23 -2.05 -9.59
C VAL A 66 -12.97 -1.60 -11.03
N ALA A 67 -12.63 -2.53 -11.93
CA ALA A 67 -12.48 -2.22 -13.35
C ALA A 67 -13.78 -1.74 -13.99
N THR A 68 -14.91 -2.35 -13.63
CA THR A 68 -16.23 -1.91 -14.08
C THR A 68 -16.53 -0.49 -13.57
N GLU A 69 -16.30 -0.23 -12.30
CA GLU A 69 -16.42 1.12 -11.70
C GLU A 69 -15.56 2.15 -12.46
N ALA A 70 -14.30 1.81 -12.75
CA ALA A 70 -13.40 2.69 -13.49
C ALA A 70 -13.95 3.08 -14.86
N ILE A 71 -14.53 2.11 -15.60
CA ILE A 71 -15.17 2.35 -16.89
C ILE A 71 -16.40 3.26 -16.74
N GLU A 72 -17.28 2.97 -15.79
CA GLU A 72 -18.51 3.73 -15.55
C GLU A 72 -18.21 5.18 -15.13
N ARG A 73 -17.16 5.38 -14.33
CA ARG A 73 -16.72 6.72 -13.91
C ARG A 73 -15.85 7.43 -14.95
N GLY A 74 -15.51 6.76 -16.06
CA GLY A 74 -14.74 7.31 -17.16
C GLY A 74 -13.27 7.53 -16.82
N ALA A 75 -12.71 6.70 -15.96
CA ALA A 75 -11.29 6.74 -15.64
C ALA A 75 -10.44 6.38 -16.86
N SER A 76 -9.31 7.07 -17.02
CA SER A 76 -8.30 6.79 -18.05
C SER A 76 -7.13 6.02 -17.50
N VAL A 77 -6.90 6.16 -16.19
CA VAL A 77 -5.80 5.49 -15.47
C VAL A 77 -6.33 4.94 -14.15
N ILE A 78 -5.93 3.72 -13.84
CA ILE A 78 -6.09 3.14 -12.50
C ILE A 78 -4.72 3.12 -11.84
N VAL A 79 -4.64 3.65 -10.62
CA VAL A 79 -3.49 3.44 -9.71
C VAL A 79 -3.89 2.35 -8.74
N SER A 80 -3.39 1.13 -8.96
CA SER A 80 -3.62 -0.03 -8.11
C SER A 80 -2.44 -0.22 -7.18
N TYR A 81 -2.64 -0.15 -5.86
CA TYR A 81 -1.56 -0.34 -4.92
C TYR A 81 -0.92 -1.72 -5.10
N HIS A 82 -1.69 -2.79 -5.03
CA HIS A 82 -1.20 -4.14 -5.34
C HIS A 82 -0.99 -4.34 -6.85
N PRO A 83 0.08 -5.08 -7.25
CA PRO A 83 0.36 -5.37 -8.66
C PRO A 83 -0.78 -6.15 -9.32
N PHE A 84 -1.44 -5.52 -10.28
CA PHE A 84 -2.47 -6.19 -11.07
C PHE A 84 -1.91 -7.39 -11.86
N ILE A 85 -0.68 -7.27 -12.35
CA ILE A 85 0.08 -8.37 -12.94
C ILE A 85 1.26 -8.65 -12.02
N PHE A 86 1.11 -9.60 -11.11
CA PHE A 86 2.19 -9.99 -10.20
C PHE A 86 3.16 -10.99 -10.85
N SER A 87 2.61 -11.99 -11.52
CA SER A 87 3.38 -13.02 -12.24
C SER A 87 3.12 -12.96 -13.74
N GLY A 88 4.09 -13.41 -14.55
CA GLY A 88 3.96 -13.42 -16.00
C GLY A 88 2.76 -14.22 -16.50
N LEU A 89 1.94 -13.61 -17.36
CA LEU A 89 0.78 -14.26 -17.97
C LEU A 89 1.21 -15.09 -19.19
N LYS A 90 0.80 -16.38 -19.23
CA LYS A 90 1.04 -17.27 -20.36
C LYS A 90 -0.06 -17.21 -21.43
N SER A 91 -1.22 -16.70 -21.07
CA SER A 91 -2.37 -16.50 -21.97
C SER A 91 -3.21 -15.37 -21.45
N ILE A 92 -4.04 -14.77 -22.31
CA ILE A 92 -5.03 -13.77 -21.94
C ILE A 92 -6.37 -14.23 -22.50
N THR A 93 -7.24 -14.73 -21.64
CA THR A 93 -8.55 -15.31 -22.00
C THR A 93 -9.62 -14.89 -20.98
N ASN A 94 -10.88 -15.18 -21.28
CA ASN A 94 -12.00 -14.92 -20.36
C ASN A 94 -12.19 -16.01 -19.28
N LYS A 95 -11.28 -17.00 -19.20
CA LYS A 95 -11.42 -18.13 -18.25
C LYS A 95 -10.94 -17.79 -16.85
N ASP A 96 -10.10 -16.80 -16.73
CA ASP A 96 -9.54 -16.32 -15.48
C ASP A 96 -10.02 -14.88 -15.20
N PRO A 97 -10.46 -14.54 -13.98
CA PRO A 97 -11.00 -13.22 -13.66
C PRO A 97 -10.00 -12.06 -13.89
N GLN A 98 -8.71 -12.26 -13.59
CA GLN A 98 -7.67 -11.25 -13.82
C GLN A 98 -7.49 -11.00 -15.33
N GLN A 99 -7.45 -12.07 -16.13
CA GLN A 99 -7.29 -11.95 -17.58
C GLN A 99 -8.55 -11.33 -18.23
N ALA A 100 -9.75 -11.67 -17.75
CA ALA A 100 -11.00 -11.04 -18.17
C ALA A 100 -11.02 -9.54 -17.85
N THR A 101 -10.55 -9.17 -16.65
CA THR A 101 -10.36 -7.77 -16.23
C THR A 101 -9.37 -7.05 -17.15
N LEU A 102 -8.24 -7.66 -17.48
CA LEU A 102 -7.24 -7.11 -18.39
C LEU A 102 -7.85 -6.83 -19.78
N LEU A 103 -8.60 -7.79 -20.33
CA LEU A 103 -9.28 -7.61 -21.64
C LEU A 103 -10.31 -6.48 -21.59
N GLN A 104 -11.04 -6.35 -20.49
CA GLN A 104 -12.03 -5.27 -20.28
C GLN A 104 -11.34 -3.90 -20.27
N LEU A 105 -10.25 -3.76 -19.52
CA LEU A 105 -9.48 -2.52 -19.41
C LEU A 105 -8.79 -2.16 -20.74
N ALA A 106 -8.17 -3.13 -21.41
CA ALA A 106 -7.56 -2.92 -22.72
C ALA A 106 -8.58 -2.45 -23.77
N LYS A 107 -9.78 -3.06 -23.77
CA LYS A 107 -10.89 -2.63 -24.65
C LYS A 107 -11.36 -1.21 -24.34
N ALA A 108 -11.39 -0.83 -23.07
CA ALA A 108 -11.81 0.50 -22.62
C ALA A 108 -10.69 1.57 -22.75
N GLY A 109 -9.47 1.19 -23.13
CA GLY A 109 -8.33 2.10 -23.24
C GLY A 109 -7.84 2.64 -21.88
N ILE A 110 -8.02 1.88 -20.80
CA ILE A 110 -7.64 2.27 -19.44
C ILE A 110 -6.27 1.70 -19.10
N ALA A 111 -5.35 2.58 -18.68
CA ALA A 111 -4.03 2.21 -18.22
C ALA A 111 -4.04 1.79 -16.73
N VAL A 112 -3.08 0.94 -16.33
CA VAL A 112 -2.91 0.52 -14.92
C VAL A 112 -1.47 0.76 -14.51
N TYR A 113 -1.28 1.58 -13.48
CA TYR A 113 -0.02 1.82 -12.81
C TYR A 113 -0.04 1.22 -11.40
N CYS A 114 1.06 0.60 -11.00
CA CYS A 114 1.18 -0.02 -9.69
C CYS A 114 2.44 0.49 -8.97
N PRO A 115 2.34 1.17 -7.82
CA PRO A 115 3.50 1.64 -7.05
C PRO A 115 3.97 0.67 -5.96
N HIS A 116 3.10 -0.16 -5.39
CA HIS A 116 3.29 -1.20 -4.36
C HIS A 116 4.44 -0.90 -3.36
N THR A 117 5.50 -1.72 -3.35
CA THR A 117 6.59 -1.58 -2.36
C THR A 117 7.39 -0.28 -2.48
N ALA A 118 7.26 0.49 -3.56
CA ALA A 118 7.82 1.84 -3.62
C ALA A 118 7.11 2.80 -2.65
N VAL A 119 5.80 2.63 -2.47
CA VAL A 119 5.02 3.37 -1.45
C VAL A 119 5.41 2.95 -0.04
N ASP A 120 5.67 1.64 0.17
CA ASP A 120 6.07 1.11 1.48
C ASP A 120 7.40 1.68 1.94
N ALA A 121 8.36 1.81 1.02
CA ALA A 121 9.71 2.26 1.33
C ALA A 121 9.86 3.78 1.37
N ALA A 122 8.91 4.55 0.84
CA ALA A 122 9.01 6.00 0.77
C ALA A 122 9.04 6.65 2.17
N PRO A 123 9.82 7.72 2.39
CA PRO A 123 9.91 8.41 3.68
C PRO A 123 8.58 9.00 4.17
N LYS A 124 7.70 9.37 3.24
CA LYS A 124 6.31 9.81 3.50
C LYS A 124 5.31 8.77 3.01
N GLY A 125 5.69 7.49 3.07
CA GLY A 125 4.92 6.38 2.56
C GLY A 125 4.02 5.74 3.60
N LEU A 126 3.51 4.57 3.23
CA LEU A 126 2.52 3.82 3.98
C LEU A 126 2.97 3.46 5.40
N ASN A 127 4.19 2.95 5.55
CA ASN A 127 4.69 2.54 6.87
C ASN A 127 4.98 3.73 7.79
N THR A 128 5.31 4.88 7.22
CA THR A 128 5.44 6.14 7.98
C THR A 128 4.09 6.61 8.52
N TRP A 129 3.06 6.61 7.67
CA TRP A 129 1.68 6.93 8.07
C TRP A 129 1.15 5.96 9.15
N LEU A 130 1.40 4.66 9.01
CA LEU A 130 1.00 3.66 10.00
C LEU A 130 1.73 3.88 11.35
N ALA A 131 3.02 4.23 11.31
CA ALA A 131 3.79 4.57 12.50
C ALA A 131 3.23 5.82 13.20
N ASP A 132 2.82 6.84 12.45
CA ASP A 132 2.17 8.05 12.99
C ASP A 132 0.83 7.73 13.65
N ILE A 133 0.07 6.78 13.09
CA ILE A 133 -1.16 6.27 13.73
C ILE A 133 -0.84 5.59 15.06
N VAL A 134 0.17 4.72 15.11
CA VAL A 134 0.57 4.05 16.35
C VAL A 134 1.03 5.07 17.40
N ALA A 135 1.79 6.06 17.02
CA ALA A 135 2.30 7.07 17.93
C ALA A 135 1.22 8.07 18.40
N GLY A 136 0.31 8.44 17.50
CA GLY A 136 -0.71 9.46 17.79
C GLY A 136 -0.08 10.82 18.09
N SER A 137 -0.38 11.39 19.27
CA SER A 137 0.17 12.67 19.70
C SER A 137 1.51 12.55 20.47
N HIS A 138 1.97 11.33 20.74
CA HIS A 138 3.23 11.11 21.46
C HIS A 138 4.43 11.33 20.54
N SER A 139 5.45 12.05 21.03
CA SER A 139 6.71 12.19 20.31
C SER A 139 7.49 10.88 20.32
N PHE A 140 8.10 10.56 19.19
CA PHE A 140 8.89 9.35 19.03
C PHE A 140 10.04 9.55 18.02
N LYS A 141 11.12 8.83 18.25
CA LYS A 141 12.21 8.71 17.31
C LYS A 141 11.88 7.64 16.27
N ARG A 142 11.96 8.00 15.00
CA ARG A 142 11.68 7.09 13.89
C ARG A 142 12.94 6.58 13.23
N SER A 143 12.94 5.30 12.86
CA SER A 143 13.90 4.70 11.93
C SER A 143 13.19 3.69 11.02
N VAL A 144 13.89 3.20 10.00
CA VAL A 144 13.36 2.14 9.11
C VAL A 144 13.77 0.77 9.64
N ALA A 145 12.93 -0.26 9.45
CA ALA A 145 13.27 -1.62 9.86
C ALA A 145 14.29 -2.25 8.89
N ILE A 146 14.09 -2.11 7.58
CA ILE A 146 15.02 -2.57 6.55
C ILE A 146 15.33 -1.41 5.61
N PRO A 147 16.58 -0.88 5.57
CA PRO A 147 16.94 0.23 4.69
C PRO A 147 16.83 -0.13 3.20
N CYS A 148 16.24 0.74 2.39
CA CYS A 148 16.26 0.68 0.93
C CYS A 148 17.60 1.22 0.42
N ARG A 149 18.42 0.37 -0.20
CA ARG A 149 19.77 0.74 -0.67
C ARG A 149 19.78 1.46 -2.02
N THR A 150 18.68 1.41 -2.75
CA THR A 150 18.52 2.00 -4.09
C THR A 150 17.80 3.34 -4.04
N ALA A 151 17.50 3.85 -2.84
CA ALA A 151 16.76 5.09 -2.65
C ALA A 151 17.48 6.29 -3.27
N PRO A 152 16.80 7.10 -4.08
CA PRO A 152 17.33 8.41 -4.50
C PRO A 152 17.61 9.30 -3.30
N GLU A 153 18.60 10.21 -3.41
CA GLU A 153 18.98 11.13 -2.33
C GLU A 153 17.79 11.97 -1.83
N SER A 154 16.92 12.40 -2.76
CA SER A 154 15.69 13.16 -2.47
C SER A 154 14.67 12.40 -1.60
N HIS A 155 14.80 11.07 -1.51
CA HIS A 155 13.92 10.17 -0.76
C HIS A 155 14.68 9.39 0.34
N SER A 156 15.80 9.90 0.80
CA SER A 156 16.57 9.30 1.89
C SER A 156 16.25 10.00 3.22
N PRO A 157 16.12 9.25 4.36
CA PRO A 157 16.18 7.81 4.47
C PRO A 157 14.89 7.13 4.02
N ALA A 158 15.01 6.03 3.27
CA ALA A 158 13.91 5.20 2.82
C ALA A 158 14.12 3.74 3.25
N GLY A 159 13.04 2.98 3.37
CA GLY A 159 13.13 1.56 3.73
C GLY A 159 11.77 0.96 4.08
N TYR A 160 11.76 -0.35 4.18
CA TYR A 160 10.58 -1.15 4.45
C TYR A 160 10.32 -1.26 5.95
N GLY A 161 9.07 -1.05 6.36
CA GLY A 161 8.67 -0.96 7.75
C GLY A 161 9.23 0.26 8.47
N ALA A 162 8.63 0.62 9.60
CA ALA A 162 9.10 1.69 10.45
C ALA A 162 9.23 1.21 11.90
N ILE A 163 10.28 1.69 12.58
CA ILE A 163 10.52 1.48 14.00
C ILE A 163 10.30 2.80 14.71
N GLY A 164 9.61 2.77 15.85
CA GLY A 164 9.38 3.93 16.70
C GLY A 164 9.80 3.69 18.14
N GLU A 165 10.47 4.66 18.74
CA GLU A 165 10.82 4.70 20.17
C GLU A 165 10.20 5.94 20.79
N PHE A 166 9.30 5.79 21.77
CA PHE A 166 8.66 6.92 22.45
C PHE A 166 9.68 7.70 23.29
N GLU A 167 9.72 9.02 23.16
CA GLU A 167 10.80 9.84 23.75
C GLU A 167 10.44 10.37 25.16
N GLN A 168 9.17 10.67 25.42
CA GLN A 168 8.75 11.34 26.65
C GLN A 168 7.98 10.45 27.61
N GLU A 169 7.76 9.19 27.23
CA GLU A 169 6.97 8.22 27.99
C GLU A 169 7.89 7.20 28.64
N ALA A 170 8.57 7.59 29.75
CA ALA A 170 9.52 6.71 30.45
C ALA A 170 8.91 5.35 30.84
N ASP A 171 7.62 5.31 31.17
CA ASP A 171 6.88 4.10 31.49
C ASP A 171 6.20 3.46 30.26
N GLY A 172 6.27 4.09 29.09
CA GLY A 172 5.61 3.67 27.85
C GLY A 172 4.14 4.08 27.74
N VAL A 173 3.62 4.06 26.50
CA VAL A 173 2.24 4.36 26.15
C VAL A 173 1.35 3.14 26.43
N PRO A 174 0.14 3.32 27.00
CA PRO A 174 -0.77 2.20 27.25
C PRO A 174 -1.14 1.45 25.96
N LEU A 175 -0.97 0.13 25.94
CA LEU A 175 -1.33 -0.71 24.80
C LEU A 175 -2.79 -0.52 24.38
N ARG A 176 -3.70 -0.38 25.36
CA ARG A 176 -5.13 -0.12 25.12
C ARG A 176 -5.36 1.16 24.31
N GLU A 177 -4.60 2.22 24.57
CA GLU A 177 -4.70 3.49 23.83
C GLU A 177 -4.29 3.29 22.37
N ILE A 178 -3.17 2.60 22.12
CA ILE A 178 -2.70 2.28 20.77
C ILE A 178 -3.73 1.45 20.01
N ILE A 179 -4.32 0.42 20.64
CA ILE A 179 -5.37 -0.42 20.05
C ILE A 179 -6.58 0.39 19.61
N LEU A 180 -7.09 1.26 20.50
CA LEU A 180 -8.27 2.09 20.20
C LEU A 180 -7.98 3.06 19.05
N ARG A 181 -6.80 3.65 19.03
CA ARG A 181 -6.36 4.55 17.96
C ARG A 181 -6.21 3.84 16.62
N LEU A 182 -5.58 2.65 16.60
CA LEU A 182 -5.51 1.81 15.39
C LEU A 182 -6.93 1.49 14.89
N ALA A 183 -7.82 1.04 15.77
CA ALA A 183 -9.19 0.71 15.40
C ALA A 183 -9.93 1.91 14.78
N GLU A 184 -9.81 3.09 15.38
CA GLU A 184 -10.44 4.31 14.88
C GLU A 184 -9.87 4.76 13.54
N LYS A 185 -8.53 4.88 13.44
CA LYS A 185 -7.85 5.47 12.30
C LYS A 185 -7.78 4.55 11.08
N LEU A 186 -7.88 3.25 11.28
CA LEU A 186 -7.93 2.28 10.18
C LEU A 186 -9.35 1.96 9.69
N GLY A 187 -10.28 2.88 9.87
CA GLY A 187 -11.63 2.79 9.31
C GLY A 187 -12.70 2.29 10.28
N GLY A 188 -12.50 2.42 11.60
CA GLY A 188 -13.46 2.02 12.60
C GLY A 188 -13.53 0.50 12.78
N LEU A 189 -12.36 -0.16 12.89
CA LEU A 189 -12.27 -1.60 13.02
C LEU A 189 -12.97 -2.09 14.28
N ARG A 190 -13.91 -3.01 14.14
CA ARG A 190 -14.58 -3.68 15.28
C ARG A 190 -13.77 -4.83 15.85
N HIS A 191 -12.87 -5.39 15.05
CA HIS A 191 -12.06 -6.56 15.38
C HIS A 191 -10.62 -6.35 14.95
N ILE A 192 -9.70 -6.77 15.80
CA ILE A 192 -8.28 -6.94 15.51
C ILE A 192 -7.84 -8.28 16.09
N MET A 193 -6.75 -8.85 15.60
CA MET A 193 -6.14 -9.99 16.27
C MET A 193 -4.95 -9.51 17.09
N ILE A 194 -4.79 -10.08 18.29
CA ILE A 194 -3.67 -9.79 19.18
C ILE A 194 -3.04 -11.08 19.67
N ALA A 195 -1.72 -11.16 19.59
CA ALA A 195 -0.92 -12.18 20.24
C ALA A 195 -0.08 -11.51 21.32
N SER A 196 -0.30 -11.90 22.58
CA SER A 196 0.36 -11.31 23.75
C SER A 196 1.18 -12.35 24.50
N PRO A 197 2.31 -11.97 25.12
CA PRO A 197 3.06 -12.84 26.01
C PRO A 197 2.20 -13.39 27.14
N VAL A 198 2.56 -14.57 27.65
CA VAL A 198 1.83 -15.22 28.75
C VAL A 198 1.79 -14.27 29.98
N GLY A 199 0.60 -14.01 30.48
CA GLY A 199 0.38 -13.14 31.63
C GLY A 199 0.27 -11.65 31.31
N ALA A 200 0.58 -11.22 30.09
CA ALA A 200 0.36 -9.83 29.66
C ALA A 200 -1.14 -9.55 29.48
N LYS A 201 -1.57 -8.36 29.92
CA LYS A 201 -2.96 -7.90 29.82
C LYS A 201 -2.99 -6.56 29.08
N VAL A 202 -3.95 -6.38 28.19
CA VAL A 202 -4.11 -5.14 27.41
C VAL A 202 -4.22 -3.92 28.31
N GLU A 203 -4.90 -4.06 29.47
CA GLU A 203 -5.17 -2.98 30.41
C GLU A 203 -3.94 -2.46 31.16
N THR A 204 -2.92 -3.31 31.32
CA THR A 204 -1.74 -2.99 32.13
C THR A 204 -0.45 -2.93 31.32
N THR A 205 -0.45 -3.44 30.08
CA THR A 205 0.73 -3.43 29.23
C THR A 205 1.05 -2.01 28.75
N LYS A 206 2.32 -1.66 28.84
CA LYS A 206 2.91 -0.40 28.37
C LYS A 206 3.87 -0.70 27.23
N VAL A 207 3.92 0.17 26.23
CA VAL A 207 4.72 0.08 25.02
C VAL A 207 5.70 1.25 24.98
N ARG A 208 7.00 0.99 24.94
CA ARG A 208 8.05 1.99 24.83
C ARG A 208 8.57 2.09 23.40
N SER A 209 8.46 0.98 22.66
CA SER A 209 8.92 0.90 21.28
C SER A 209 8.00 0.03 20.45
N PHE A 210 7.93 0.34 19.16
CA PHE A 210 7.07 -0.40 18.23
C PHE A 210 7.70 -0.54 16.85
N GLY A 211 7.31 -1.59 16.14
CA GLY A 211 7.62 -1.79 14.73
C GLY A 211 6.33 -1.95 13.95
N VAL A 212 6.24 -1.28 12.81
CA VAL A 212 5.08 -1.39 11.91
C VAL A 212 5.51 -1.78 10.50
N CYS A 213 4.72 -2.64 9.87
CA CYS A 213 4.80 -2.90 8.44
C CYS A 213 3.41 -3.35 7.96
N ALA A 214 2.83 -2.61 7.01
CA ALA A 214 1.53 -2.91 6.44
C ALA A 214 1.54 -4.25 5.66
N GLY A 215 0.35 -4.76 5.35
CA GLY A 215 0.19 -6.00 4.60
C GLY A 215 0.78 -7.21 5.33
N SER A 216 1.55 -8.06 4.66
CA SER A 216 2.24 -9.23 5.22
C SER A 216 3.64 -8.89 5.74
N GLY A 217 3.74 -7.94 6.66
CA GLY A 217 4.98 -7.33 7.12
C GLY A 217 5.83 -8.13 8.10
N THR A 218 5.47 -9.37 8.46
CA THR A 218 6.17 -10.14 9.52
C THR A 218 7.64 -10.41 9.22
N ASP A 219 8.00 -10.62 7.95
CA ASP A 219 9.40 -10.86 7.55
C ASP A 219 10.26 -9.58 7.64
N VAL A 220 9.67 -8.43 7.38
CA VAL A 220 10.31 -7.11 7.54
C VAL A 220 10.59 -6.83 9.02
N LEU A 221 9.68 -7.23 9.91
CA LEU A 221 9.74 -6.96 11.34
C LEU A 221 10.40 -8.06 12.18
N LYS A 222 10.83 -9.17 11.56
CA LYS A 222 11.28 -10.39 12.27
C LYS A 222 12.45 -10.18 13.24
N ASP A 223 13.30 -9.20 12.97
CA ASP A 223 14.51 -8.89 13.76
C ASP A 223 14.36 -7.55 14.51
N ALA A 224 13.19 -6.92 14.48
CA ALA A 224 12.94 -5.68 15.21
C ALA A 224 12.95 -5.94 16.73
N ASP A 225 13.81 -5.24 17.46
CA ASP A 225 13.87 -5.30 18.93
C ASP A 225 12.98 -4.22 19.54
N VAL A 226 11.68 -4.53 19.67
CA VAL A 226 10.64 -3.62 20.12
C VAL A 226 9.61 -4.34 21.00
N ASP A 227 8.84 -3.58 21.78
CA ASP A 227 7.78 -4.12 22.66
C ASP A 227 6.52 -4.54 21.88
N LEU A 228 6.19 -3.81 20.78
CA LEU A 228 4.99 -4.00 19.98
C LEU A 228 5.31 -4.15 18.49
N LEU A 229 4.72 -5.13 17.85
CA LEU A 229 4.70 -5.30 16.40
C LEU A 229 3.27 -5.06 15.87
N VAL A 230 3.14 -4.27 14.81
CA VAL A 230 1.86 -4.02 14.12
C VAL A 230 2.02 -4.34 12.63
N THR A 231 1.16 -5.20 12.10
CA THR A 231 1.16 -5.57 10.70
C THR A 231 -0.27 -5.85 10.21
N GLY A 232 -0.47 -5.96 8.91
CA GLY A 232 -1.77 -6.33 8.36
C GLY A 232 -2.14 -7.76 8.72
N GLU A 233 -1.25 -8.71 8.46
CA GLU A 233 -1.48 -10.13 8.75
C GLU A 233 -0.22 -10.84 9.25
N ALA A 234 -0.41 -11.93 9.95
CA ALA A 234 0.66 -12.80 10.43
C ALA A 234 0.18 -14.26 10.47
N SER A 235 1.06 -15.18 10.11
CA SER A 235 0.80 -16.59 10.30
C SER A 235 1.12 -17.04 11.73
N HIS A 236 0.73 -18.29 12.06
CA HIS A 236 0.87 -18.86 13.41
C HIS A 236 2.30 -18.76 13.99
N HIS A 237 3.32 -19.16 13.22
CA HIS A 237 4.68 -19.26 13.76
C HIS A 237 5.35 -17.90 14.02
N PRO A 238 5.24 -16.85 13.17
CA PRO A 238 5.67 -15.50 13.52
C PRO A 238 5.00 -14.96 14.78
N ALA A 239 3.68 -15.18 14.94
CA ALA A 239 2.97 -14.78 16.15
C ALA A 239 3.50 -15.51 17.40
N LEU A 240 3.70 -16.83 17.31
CA LEU A 240 4.27 -17.62 18.40
C LEU A 240 5.70 -17.15 18.75
N LYS A 241 6.54 -16.87 17.74
CA LYS A 241 7.87 -16.32 17.95
C LYS A 241 7.83 -14.98 18.71
N ALA A 242 6.95 -14.06 18.29
CA ALA A 242 6.81 -12.76 18.91
C ALA A 242 6.47 -12.86 20.40
N ILE A 243 5.45 -13.65 20.78
CA ILE A 243 5.07 -13.82 22.19
C ILE A 243 6.13 -14.50 23.03
N GLN A 244 6.88 -15.45 22.46
CA GLN A 244 8.00 -16.09 23.17
C GLN A 244 9.20 -15.14 23.39
N GLN A 245 9.33 -14.11 22.54
CA GLN A 245 10.30 -13.04 22.71
C GLN A 245 9.81 -11.92 23.66
N GLY A 246 8.66 -12.08 24.28
CA GLY A 246 8.09 -11.07 25.17
C GLY A 246 7.42 -9.90 24.43
N LYS A 247 7.21 -9.99 23.12
CA LYS A 247 6.61 -8.94 22.28
C LYS A 247 5.12 -9.14 22.11
N THR A 248 4.37 -8.06 22.06
CA THR A 248 2.97 -8.09 21.61
C THR A 248 2.93 -7.93 20.09
N LEU A 249 2.10 -8.71 19.41
CA LEU A 249 1.82 -8.58 17.99
C LEU A 249 0.34 -8.25 17.78
N ILE A 250 0.08 -7.19 17.01
CA ILE A 250 -1.27 -6.82 16.55
C ILE A 250 -1.34 -7.02 15.05
N THR A 251 -2.43 -7.66 14.57
CA THR A 251 -2.76 -7.68 13.14
C THR A 251 -4.13 -7.04 12.92
N VAL A 252 -4.22 -6.19 11.88
CA VAL A 252 -5.40 -5.37 11.59
C VAL A 252 -6.08 -5.77 10.28
N PHE A 253 -5.74 -6.95 9.75
CA PHE A 253 -6.03 -7.47 8.41
C PHE A 253 -5.27 -6.73 7.31
N HIS A 254 -4.93 -7.47 6.24
CA HIS A 254 -4.01 -7.05 5.20
C HIS A 254 -4.37 -5.65 4.67
N SER A 255 -5.44 -5.56 3.93
CA SER A 255 -5.85 -4.34 3.22
C SER A 255 -6.35 -3.22 4.15
N ASN A 256 -6.77 -3.51 5.39
CA ASN A 256 -7.10 -2.48 6.37
C ASN A 256 -5.89 -1.67 6.81
N SER A 257 -4.68 -2.29 6.80
CA SER A 257 -3.44 -1.58 7.09
C SER A 257 -3.00 -0.61 5.97
N GLU A 258 -3.65 -0.65 4.80
CA GLU A 258 -3.23 0.00 3.55
C GLU A 258 -4.28 0.99 3.02
N ARG A 259 -5.54 0.58 2.95
CA ARG A 259 -6.62 1.31 2.26
C ARG A 259 -6.81 2.74 2.76
N GLY A 260 -6.65 2.97 4.07
CA GLY A 260 -6.74 4.31 4.66
C GLY A 260 -5.71 5.27 4.08
N TYR A 261 -4.47 4.81 3.90
CA TYR A 261 -3.39 5.58 3.31
C TYR A 261 -3.71 6.07 1.89
N LEU A 262 -4.30 5.21 1.06
CA LEU A 262 -4.66 5.57 -0.31
C LEU A 262 -5.62 6.75 -0.36
N ARG A 263 -6.59 6.78 0.55
CA ARG A 263 -7.59 7.84 0.64
C ARG A 263 -7.04 9.11 1.26
N GLU A 264 -6.31 8.98 2.36
CA GLU A 264 -5.90 10.09 3.21
C GLU A 264 -4.62 10.77 2.75
N VAL A 265 -3.72 10.03 2.10
CA VAL A 265 -2.38 10.51 1.73
C VAL A 265 -2.12 10.42 0.23
N LEU A 266 -2.21 9.22 -0.39
CA LEU A 266 -1.84 9.05 -1.79
C LEU A 266 -2.74 9.86 -2.72
N ARG A 267 -4.06 9.75 -2.58
CA ARG A 267 -5.01 10.48 -3.41
C ARG A 267 -4.76 11.99 -3.40
N PRO A 268 -4.75 12.70 -2.26
CA PRO A 268 -4.53 14.13 -2.27
C PRO A 268 -3.13 14.53 -2.73
N ALA A 269 -2.09 13.73 -2.46
CA ALA A 269 -0.74 13.97 -2.94
C ALA A 269 -0.65 13.86 -4.48
N LEU A 270 -1.30 12.85 -5.07
CA LEU A 270 -1.36 12.69 -6.53
C LEU A 270 -2.15 13.83 -7.18
N GLU A 271 -3.28 14.22 -6.60
CA GLU A 271 -4.09 15.35 -7.07
C GLU A 271 -3.29 16.65 -7.08
N GLU A 272 -2.51 16.91 -6.04
CA GLU A 272 -1.64 18.09 -5.96
C GLU A 272 -0.53 18.06 -7.02
N GLN A 273 0.11 16.91 -7.25
CA GLN A 273 1.13 16.76 -8.30
C GLN A 273 0.56 17.00 -9.71
N LEU A 274 -0.63 16.47 -9.98
CA LEU A 274 -1.28 16.63 -11.27
C LEU A 274 -1.76 18.04 -11.53
N ARG A 275 -2.05 18.84 -10.48
CA ARG A 275 -2.62 20.19 -10.62
C ARG A 275 -1.75 21.11 -11.49
N ALA A 276 -0.43 20.93 -11.49
CA ALA A 276 0.51 21.76 -12.24
C ALA A 276 0.45 21.49 -13.76
N THR A 277 0.20 20.26 -14.17
CA THR A 277 0.25 19.83 -15.58
C THR A 277 -1.14 19.54 -16.15
N GLU A 278 -2.06 19.04 -15.32
CA GLU A 278 -3.39 18.60 -15.66
C GLU A 278 -4.43 19.21 -14.68
N PRO A 279 -4.70 20.53 -14.74
CA PRO A 279 -5.52 21.24 -13.75
C PRO A 279 -6.99 20.78 -13.72
N LYS A 280 -7.44 20.00 -14.70
CA LYS A 280 -8.78 19.39 -14.74
C LYS A 280 -8.78 17.92 -14.30
N ALA A 281 -7.65 17.40 -13.86
CA ALA A 281 -7.56 16.03 -13.39
C ALA A 281 -8.41 15.83 -12.14
N GLU A 282 -9.11 14.70 -12.13
CA GLU A 282 -9.89 14.22 -10.99
C GLU A 282 -9.25 12.92 -10.47
N VAL A 283 -9.00 12.84 -9.17
CA VAL A 283 -8.45 11.64 -8.52
C VAL A 283 -9.50 11.07 -7.58
N LEU A 284 -10.05 9.95 -7.96
CA LEU A 284 -11.12 9.24 -7.25
C LEU A 284 -10.54 8.05 -6.48
N VAL A 285 -11.18 7.66 -5.39
CA VAL A 285 -10.91 6.39 -4.70
C VAL A 285 -12.05 5.43 -5.00
N SER A 286 -11.72 4.16 -5.27
CA SER A 286 -12.72 3.13 -5.54
C SER A 286 -13.67 2.95 -4.36
N GLU A 287 -14.95 2.79 -4.65
CA GLU A 287 -16.02 2.45 -3.71
C GLU A 287 -16.28 0.95 -3.66
N HIS A 288 -15.73 0.20 -4.63
CA HIS A 288 -15.85 -1.26 -4.73
C HIS A 288 -14.65 -2.01 -4.16
N ASP A 289 -13.58 -1.29 -3.79
CA ASP A 289 -12.43 -1.86 -3.11
C ASP A 289 -12.77 -2.19 -1.66
N ARG A 290 -12.63 -3.45 -1.27
CA ARG A 290 -12.97 -3.96 0.06
C ARG A 290 -12.10 -5.14 0.45
N ASP A 291 -11.99 -5.40 1.76
CA ASP A 291 -11.34 -6.61 2.26
C ASP A 291 -12.07 -7.86 1.74
N PRO A 292 -11.34 -8.89 1.28
CA PRO A 292 -11.95 -10.14 0.81
C PRO A 292 -12.55 -10.98 1.93
N PHE A 293 -12.16 -10.73 3.20
CA PHE A 293 -12.63 -11.48 4.34
C PHE A 293 -13.74 -10.75 5.08
N THR A 294 -14.73 -11.53 5.54
CA THR A 294 -15.73 -11.09 6.51
C THR A 294 -15.54 -11.85 7.80
N ILE A 295 -15.48 -11.15 8.92
CA ILE A 295 -15.47 -11.79 10.24
C ILE A 295 -16.91 -12.14 10.58
N LEU A 296 -17.18 -13.42 10.73
CA LEU A 296 -18.50 -13.97 11.03
C LEU A 296 -18.54 -14.44 12.47
N ASP A 297 -19.49 -13.94 13.27
CA ASP A 297 -19.84 -14.56 14.55
C ASP A 297 -20.81 -15.69 14.28
N VAL A 298 -20.38 -16.93 14.55
CA VAL A 298 -21.21 -18.12 14.32
C VAL A 298 -22.45 -18.20 15.24
N ASN A 299 -22.48 -17.41 16.32
CA ASN A 299 -23.65 -17.33 17.19
C ASN A 299 -24.73 -16.37 16.63
N GLU A 300 -24.40 -15.60 15.59
CA GLU A 300 -25.33 -14.71 14.88
C GLU A 300 -25.97 -15.39 13.65
N LEU A 301 -25.66 -16.67 13.39
CA LEU A 301 -26.27 -17.47 12.34
C LEU A 301 -27.51 -18.18 12.85
#